data_9eb1f9a1f1ae3980a82c9188f48543da
#
_entry.id   9eb1f9a1f1ae3980a82c9188f48543da
#
_cell.length_a   1.000
_cell.length_b   1.000
_cell.length_c   1.000
_cell.angle_alpha   90.00
_cell.angle_beta   90.00
_cell.angle_gamma   90.00
#
_symmetry.space_group_name_H-M   'P 1'
#
loop_
_entity.id
_entity.type
_entity.pdbx_description
1 polymer ?
#
loop_
_entity_poly.entity_id
_entity_poly.type
_entity_poly.pdbx_seq_one_letter_code
_entity_poly.pdbx_strand_id
1 'polypeptide(L)'
;MKTVGVEFKKGSKQYTFFDNNIELEIGDNVVVETERGLQFGTIAALHGECTDNKEHSNVYKKANASDLKQHNSNLKEAKKALDKAQELANDLELDMKFLDSYYTFDKKQLVLQFLADNRVDFRELAKSLASIYKTRIELRQVGVRDKAREISGIGQCGRKLCCSTFLTDMDSIGIAQVKNQNLALNPNKINGLCGRLLCCLKFEDDLYSEYRKDLPEVGDKVKVDGEDATVISIDIPRRKYTAVTEKDNNKVVVEVPIKNENKRRKSNKWFSILW
;
A
#
# COMPACT_ATOMS: atom_id res chain seq x y z
N MET A 1 -23.44 -15.72 9.33
CA MET A 1 -23.49 -14.28 9.63
C MET A 1 -23.04 -13.51 8.41
N LYS A 2 -23.73 -12.45 8.04
CA LYS A 2 -23.34 -11.60 6.94
C LYS A 2 -22.20 -10.68 7.40
N THR A 3 -21.35 -10.28 6.46
CA THR A 3 -20.25 -9.38 6.75
C THR A 3 -20.37 -8.09 5.96
N VAL A 4 -19.82 -7.02 6.52
CA VAL A 4 -19.83 -5.68 5.95
C VAL A 4 -18.41 -5.11 5.93
N GLY A 5 -18.09 -4.37 4.89
CA GLY A 5 -16.84 -3.62 4.78
C GLY A 5 -17.01 -2.22 5.37
N VAL A 6 -16.22 -1.88 6.38
CA VAL A 6 -16.27 -0.57 7.04
C VAL A 6 -14.99 0.19 6.74
N GLU A 7 -15.12 1.46 6.37
CA GLU A 7 -14.00 2.40 6.27
C GLU A 7 -14.07 3.43 7.38
N PHE A 8 -12.92 3.74 8.00
CA PHE A 8 -12.81 4.74 9.06
C PHE A 8 -12.54 6.15 8.53
N LYS A 9 -12.01 6.24 7.32
CA LYS A 9 -11.85 7.47 6.55
C LYS A 9 -12.26 7.18 5.11
N LYS A 10 -12.89 8.12 4.46
CA LYS A 10 -13.34 7.99 3.07
C LYS A 10 -12.18 7.62 2.15
N GLY A 11 -12.32 6.47 1.46
CA GLY A 11 -11.30 5.96 0.54
C GLY A 11 -10.10 5.28 1.23
N SER A 12 -10.17 4.99 2.54
CA SER A 12 -9.15 4.23 3.25
C SER A 12 -9.32 2.72 3.08
N LYS A 13 -8.44 1.93 3.69
CA LYS A 13 -8.57 0.46 3.74
C LYS A 13 -9.90 0.09 4.38
N GLN A 14 -10.63 -0.83 3.74
CA GLN A 14 -11.85 -1.43 4.27
C GLN A 14 -11.49 -2.59 5.21
N TYR A 15 -12.21 -2.65 6.31
CA TYR A 15 -12.09 -3.72 7.30
C TYR A 15 -13.41 -4.48 7.38
N THR A 16 -13.33 -5.80 7.49
CA THR A 16 -14.51 -6.66 7.52
C THR A 16 -15.00 -6.85 8.94
N PHE A 17 -16.30 -6.65 9.15
CA PHE A 17 -17.02 -6.85 10.43
C PHE A 17 -18.25 -7.71 10.20
N PHE A 18 -18.73 -8.38 11.25
CA PHE A 18 -20.05 -9.02 11.24
C PHE A 18 -21.14 -7.95 11.38
N ASP A 19 -22.23 -8.10 10.64
CA ASP A 19 -23.38 -7.17 10.64
C ASP A 19 -24.17 -7.19 11.96
N ASN A 20 -23.97 -8.20 12.80
CA ASN A 20 -24.68 -8.40 14.08
C ASN A 20 -26.21 -8.37 13.91
N ASN A 21 -26.75 -8.85 12.78
CA ASN A 21 -28.16 -8.82 12.39
C ASN A 21 -28.80 -7.41 12.38
N ILE A 22 -28.01 -6.38 12.17
CA ILE A 22 -28.48 -5.00 11.97
C ILE A 22 -28.71 -4.77 10.50
N GLU A 23 -29.84 -4.18 10.12
CA GLU A 23 -30.08 -3.75 8.74
C GLU A 23 -29.18 -2.56 8.39
N LEU A 24 -28.22 -2.79 7.50
CA LEU A 24 -27.21 -1.83 7.10
C LEU A 24 -27.23 -1.63 5.60
N GLU A 25 -27.04 -0.38 5.18
CA GLU A 25 -26.90 0.00 3.79
C GLU A 25 -25.53 0.64 3.52
N ILE A 26 -25.10 0.63 2.26
CA ILE A 26 -23.84 1.31 1.87
C ILE A 26 -24.01 2.81 2.10
N GLY A 27 -23.05 3.40 2.81
CA GLY A 27 -23.09 4.81 3.23
C GLY A 27 -23.61 5.02 4.65
N ASP A 28 -24.16 4.00 5.31
CA ASP A 28 -24.56 4.10 6.71
C ASP A 28 -23.36 4.34 7.62
N ASN A 29 -23.55 5.20 8.61
CA ASN A 29 -22.57 5.39 9.68
C ASN A 29 -22.82 4.37 10.80
N VAL A 30 -21.74 3.77 11.27
CA VAL A 30 -21.78 2.71 12.29
C VAL A 30 -20.72 2.94 13.35
N VAL A 31 -20.98 2.41 14.53
CA VAL A 31 -19.98 2.23 15.58
C VAL A 31 -19.61 0.76 15.59
N VAL A 32 -18.31 0.47 15.50
CA VAL A 32 -17.77 -0.89 15.46
C VAL A 32 -16.84 -1.13 16.63
N GLU A 33 -16.78 -2.35 17.09
CA GLU A 33 -15.83 -2.78 18.10
C GLU A 33 -14.52 -3.19 17.44
N THR A 34 -13.41 -2.69 17.94
CA THR A 34 -12.07 -3.04 17.48
C THR A 34 -11.17 -3.37 18.68
N GLU A 35 -10.02 -3.95 18.45
CA GLU A 35 -9.01 -4.21 19.51
C GLU A 35 -8.64 -2.95 20.31
N ARG A 36 -8.86 -1.76 19.74
CA ARG A 36 -8.57 -0.45 20.36
C ARG A 36 -9.76 0.17 21.06
N GLY A 37 -10.92 -0.49 21.03
CA GLY A 37 -12.18 0.03 21.54
C GLY A 37 -13.15 0.41 20.41
N LEU A 38 -14.20 1.14 20.78
CA LEU A 38 -15.24 1.55 19.85
C LEU A 38 -14.74 2.60 18.87
N GLN A 39 -14.98 2.38 17.58
CA GLN A 39 -14.62 3.31 16.51
C GLN A 39 -15.83 3.65 15.64
N PHE A 40 -15.86 4.88 15.15
CA PHE A 40 -16.88 5.33 14.21
C PHE A 40 -16.39 5.09 12.78
N GLY A 41 -17.23 4.50 11.94
CA GLY A 41 -16.92 4.23 10.55
C GLY A 41 -18.14 4.35 9.65
N THR A 42 -17.93 4.17 8.36
CA THR A 42 -18.98 4.19 7.32
C THR A 42 -18.95 2.87 6.57
N ILE A 43 -20.13 2.32 6.27
CA ILE A 43 -20.27 1.10 5.46
C ILE A 43 -19.88 1.41 4.02
N ALA A 44 -18.81 0.78 3.55
CA ALA A 44 -18.32 0.94 2.17
C ALA A 44 -18.73 -0.21 1.26
N ALA A 45 -18.97 -1.40 1.82
CA ALA A 45 -19.39 -2.58 1.07
C ALA A 45 -20.28 -3.50 1.92
N LEU A 46 -21.20 -4.19 1.26
CA LEU A 46 -21.98 -5.28 1.85
C LEU A 46 -21.43 -6.59 1.27
N HIS A 47 -20.95 -7.47 2.12
CA HIS A 47 -20.52 -8.80 1.74
C HIS A 47 -21.61 -9.81 2.09
N GLY A 48 -21.64 -10.94 1.37
CA GLY A 48 -22.57 -12.02 1.66
C GLY A 48 -22.20 -12.79 2.93
N GLU A 49 -22.68 -14.04 3.02
CA GLU A 49 -22.32 -14.92 4.12
C GLU A 49 -20.82 -15.16 4.16
N CYS A 50 -20.26 -15.04 5.37
CA CYS A 50 -18.83 -15.24 5.60
C CYS A 50 -18.48 -16.72 5.37
N THR A 51 -17.62 -16.97 4.40
CA THR A 51 -17.07 -18.30 4.12
C THR A 51 -15.68 -18.49 4.73
N ASP A 52 -15.09 -17.42 5.25
CA ASP A 52 -13.76 -17.44 5.85
C ASP A 52 -13.83 -17.80 7.35
N ASN A 53 -12.95 -18.71 7.77
CA ASN A 53 -12.79 -19.12 9.18
C ASN A 53 -12.07 -18.05 10.03
N LYS A 54 -12.13 -16.77 9.67
CA LYS A 54 -11.51 -15.68 10.43
C LYS A 54 -12.51 -15.12 11.44
N GLU A 55 -12.05 -14.91 12.66
CA GLU A 55 -12.79 -14.16 13.66
C GLU A 55 -12.82 -12.68 13.25
N HIS A 56 -14.01 -12.15 13.00
CA HIS A 56 -14.23 -10.73 12.76
C HIS A 56 -14.94 -10.11 13.96
N SER A 57 -14.59 -8.89 14.28
CA SER A 57 -15.32 -8.10 15.29
C SER A 57 -16.70 -7.70 14.75
N ASN A 58 -17.58 -7.28 15.65
CA ASN A 58 -18.98 -6.98 15.34
C ASN A 58 -19.22 -5.48 15.11
N VAL A 59 -20.21 -5.17 14.29
CA VAL A 59 -20.85 -3.85 14.32
C VAL A 59 -21.60 -3.75 15.64
N TYR A 60 -21.25 -2.74 16.45
CA TYR A 60 -21.88 -2.52 17.75
C TYR A 60 -23.30 -1.94 17.59
N LYS A 61 -23.43 -0.89 16.74
CA LYS A 61 -24.72 -0.25 16.43
C LYS A 61 -24.65 0.59 15.16
N LYS A 62 -25.80 0.84 14.55
CA LYS A 62 -25.99 1.92 13.56
C LYS A 62 -25.93 3.25 14.30
N ALA A 63 -25.13 4.19 13.79
CA ALA A 63 -24.92 5.49 14.44
C ALA A 63 -26.15 6.40 14.28
N ASN A 64 -26.53 7.06 15.35
CA ASN A 64 -27.59 8.05 15.37
C ASN A 64 -27.04 9.49 15.25
N ALA A 65 -27.94 10.49 15.21
CA ALA A 65 -27.54 11.90 15.09
C ALA A 65 -26.71 12.41 16.28
N SER A 66 -26.90 11.85 17.48
CA SER A 66 -26.09 12.17 18.66
C SER A 66 -24.67 11.59 18.53
N ASP A 67 -24.55 10.37 18.02
CA ASP A 67 -23.27 9.71 17.78
C ASP A 67 -22.44 10.48 16.75
N LEU A 68 -23.10 10.99 15.71
CA LEU A 68 -22.43 11.82 14.69
C LEU A 68 -21.93 13.15 15.28
N LYS A 69 -22.71 13.79 16.17
CA LYS A 69 -22.27 15.00 16.89
C LYS A 69 -21.07 14.72 17.78
N GLN A 70 -21.10 13.61 18.52
CA GLN A 70 -19.98 13.18 19.36
C GLN A 70 -18.73 12.91 18.52
N HIS A 71 -18.86 12.18 17.40
CA HIS A 71 -17.75 11.92 16.50
C HIS A 71 -17.14 13.23 15.96
N ASN A 72 -17.96 14.18 15.53
CA ASN A 72 -17.48 15.49 15.04
C ASN A 72 -16.79 16.32 16.15
N SER A 73 -17.26 16.23 17.41
CA SER A 73 -16.58 16.83 18.55
C SER A 73 -15.22 16.19 18.80
N ASN A 74 -15.17 14.83 18.76
CA ASN A 74 -13.93 14.08 18.92
C ASN A 74 -12.90 14.45 17.84
N LEU A 75 -13.31 14.63 16.59
CA LEU A 75 -12.42 15.04 15.50
C LEU A 75 -11.84 16.45 15.74
N LYS A 76 -12.67 17.40 16.21
CA LYS A 76 -12.18 18.75 16.52
C LYS A 76 -11.19 18.78 17.66
N GLU A 77 -11.45 18.00 18.70
CA GLU A 77 -10.56 17.87 19.86
C GLU A 77 -9.27 17.12 19.50
N ALA A 78 -9.36 16.07 18.67
CA ALA A 78 -8.20 15.36 18.17
C ALA A 78 -7.27 16.29 17.38
N LYS A 79 -7.82 17.15 16.53
CA LYS A 79 -7.02 18.13 15.77
C LYS A 79 -6.26 19.08 16.68
N LYS A 80 -6.90 19.59 17.74
CA LYS A 80 -6.21 20.43 18.74
C LYS A 80 -5.12 19.65 19.47
N ALA A 81 -5.37 18.35 19.74
CA ALA A 81 -4.37 17.50 20.37
C ALA A 81 -3.18 17.23 19.45
N LEU A 82 -3.39 17.15 18.14
CA LEU A 82 -2.33 17.02 17.15
C LEU A 82 -1.38 18.22 17.17
N ASP A 83 -1.96 19.45 17.12
CA ASP A 83 -1.19 20.69 17.13
C ASP A 83 -0.37 20.78 18.44
N LYS A 84 -0.99 20.47 19.57
CA LYS A 84 -0.31 20.49 20.88
C LYS A 84 0.78 19.42 21.00
N ALA A 85 0.55 18.24 20.43
CA ALA A 85 1.56 17.18 20.40
C ALA A 85 2.79 17.59 19.58
N GLN A 86 2.60 18.31 18.47
CA GLN A 86 3.70 18.82 17.66
C GLN A 86 4.49 19.90 18.40
N GLU A 87 3.82 20.80 19.10
CA GLU A 87 4.50 21.82 19.94
C GLU A 87 5.39 21.13 21.00
N LEU A 88 4.82 20.20 21.78
CA LEU A 88 5.56 19.48 22.81
C LEU A 88 6.72 18.65 22.26
N ALA A 89 6.57 18.07 21.07
CA ALA A 89 7.64 17.33 20.43
C ALA A 89 8.80 18.27 20.02
N ASN A 90 8.46 19.47 19.54
CA ASN A 90 9.47 20.49 19.21
C ASN A 90 10.19 20.99 20.47
N ASP A 91 9.45 21.24 21.58
CA ASP A 91 10.01 21.65 22.86
C ASP A 91 10.98 20.61 23.46
N LEU A 92 10.72 19.32 23.18
CA LEU A 92 11.57 18.20 23.59
C LEU A 92 12.65 17.85 22.54
N GLU A 93 12.81 18.66 21.50
CA GLU A 93 13.77 18.46 20.40
C GLU A 93 13.68 17.08 19.74
N LEU A 94 12.46 16.49 19.68
CA LEU A 94 12.22 15.20 19.06
C LEU A 94 12.04 15.34 17.54
N ASP A 95 12.86 14.63 16.77
CA ASP A 95 12.76 14.61 15.31
C ASP A 95 11.60 13.71 14.87
N MET A 96 10.39 14.21 15.07
CA MET A 96 9.15 13.54 14.70
C MET A 96 8.10 14.53 14.20
N LYS A 97 7.33 14.12 13.19
CA LYS A 97 6.28 14.92 12.60
C LYS A 97 4.95 14.24 12.75
N PHE A 98 4.03 14.86 13.47
CA PHE A 98 2.68 14.37 13.59
C PHE A 98 1.90 14.55 12.28
N LEU A 99 1.10 13.55 11.90
CA LEU A 99 0.36 13.51 10.65
C LEU A 99 -1.13 13.56 10.87
N ASP A 100 -1.61 12.78 11.85
CA ASP A 100 -3.01 12.57 12.11
C ASP A 100 -3.26 12.17 13.56
N SER A 101 -4.48 12.43 14.03
CA SER A 101 -4.92 12.07 15.36
C SER A 101 -6.40 11.74 15.38
N TYR A 102 -6.77 10.81 16.21
CA TYR A 102 -8.18 10.48 16.46
C TYR A 102 -8.41 9.93 17.85
N TYR A 103 -9.58 10.19 18.40
CA TYR A 103 -10.07 9.51 19.60
C TYR A 103 -10.84 8.25 19.23
N THR A 104 -10.77 7.23 20.09
CA THR A 104 -11.81 6.19 20.10
C THR A 104 -13.16 6.84 20.34
N PHE A 105 -14.25 6.22 19.88
CA PHE A 105 -15.59 6.81 19.98
C PHE A 105 -15.97 7.14 21.42
N ASP A 106 -15.57 6.31 22.39
CA ASP A 106 -15.77 6.47 23.82
C ASP A 106 -14.77 7.40 24.51
N LYS A 107 -13.87 8.05 23.78
CA LYS A 107 -12.79 8.93 24.26
C LYS A 107 -11.82 8.29 25.25
N LYS A 108 -11.78 6.96 25.40
CA LYS A 108 -10.85 6.31 26.31
C LYS A 108 -9.41 6.32 25.84
N GLN A 109 -9.21 6.44 24.52
CA GLN A 109 -7.88 6.45 23.91
C GLN A 109 -7.74 7.55 22.87
N LEU A 110 -6.61 8.25 22.89
CA LEU A 110 -6.15 9.18 21.86
C LEU A 110 -4.99 8.53 21.11
N VAL A 111 -5.19 8.30 19.84
CA VAL A 111 -4.15 7.79 18.92
C VAL A 111 -3.57 8.94 18.14
N LEU A 112 -2.26 9.08 18.18
CA LEU A 112 -1.50 10.09 17.45
C LEU A 112 -0.54 9.39 16.49
N GLN A 113 -0.68 9.66 15.21
CA GLN A 113 0.17 9.09 14.18
C GLN A 113 1.29 10.05 13.82
N PHE A 114 2.52 9.56 13.82
CA PHE A 114 3.70 10.36 13.51
C PHE A 114 4.64 9.67 12.52
N LEU A 115 5.43 10.49 11.84
CA LEU A 115 6.54 10.07 11.01
C LEU A 115 7.85 10.41 11.72
N ALA A 116 8.79 9.49 11.70
CA ALA A 116 10.17 9.71 12.09
C ALA A 116 11.08 8.82 11.23
N ASP A 117 12.25 9.33 10.88
CA ASP A 117 13.22 8.59 10.07
C ASP A 117 13.94 7.53 10.91
N ASN A 118 14.18 7.85 12.18
CA ASN A 118 14.86 7.00 13.15
C ASN A 118 13.92 6.61 14.30
N ARG A 119 14.39 5.72 15.15
CA ARG A 119 13.70 5.37 16.39
C ARG A 119 13.80 6.54 17.37
N VAL A 120 12.66 7.08 17.79
CA VAL A 120 12.55 8.22 18.72
C VAL A 120 12.11 7.72 20.10
N ASP A 121 12.72 8.26 21.16
CA ASP A 121 12.25 8.02 22.52
C ASP A 121 11.20 9.07 22.91
N PHE A 122 9.97 8.68 22.84
CA PHE A 122 8.81 9.54 23.10
C PHE A 122 8.18 9.35 24.49
N ARG A 123 8.90 8.74 25.46
CA ARG A 123 8.33 8.44 26.79
C ARG A 123 7.92 9.68 27.56
N GLU A 124 8.72 10.73 27.53
CA GLU A 124 8.41 12.01 28.18
C GLU A 124 7.24 12.72 27.51
N LEU A 125 7.21 12.74 26.20
CA LEU A 125 6.10 13.26 25.40
C LEU A 125 4.78 12.56 25.73
N ALA A 126 4.79 11.22 25.80
CA ALA A 126 3.63 10.43 26.12
C ALA A 126 3.09 10.74 27.55
N LYS A 127 3.97 10.92 28.52
CA LYS A 127 3.59 11.33 29.90
C LYS A 127 2.95 12.72 29.92
N SER A 128 3.55 13.68 29.23
CA SER A 128 3.05 15.05 29.14
C SER A 128 1.65 15.09 28.49
N LEU A 129 1.47 14.39 27.38
CA LEU A 129 0.17 14.27 26.72
C LEU A 129 -0.87 13.57 27.59
N ALA A 130 -0.51 12.49 28.29
CA ALA A 130 -1.41 11.79 29.19
C ALA A 130 -1.86 12.68 30.37
N SER A 131 -0.97 13.51 30.88
CA SER A 131 -1.26 14.49 31.93
C SER A 131 -2.29 15.54 31.49
N ILE A 132 -2.17 16.04 30.25
CA ILE A 132 -3.04 17.07 29.67
C ILE A 132 -4.43 16.50 29.33
N TYR A 133 -4.46 15.36 28.63
CA TYR A 133 -5.72 14.82 28.06
C TYR A 133 -6.42 13.83 28.98
N LYS A 134 -5.76 13.34 30.03
CA LYS A 134 -6.28 12.36 31.01
C LYS A 134 -6.89 11.11 30.35
N THR A 135 -6.33 10.72 29.21
CA THR A 135 -6.73 9.56 28.42
C THR A 135 -5.51 8.70 28.12
N ARG A 136 -5.74 7.46 27.72
CA ARG A 136 -4.65 6.60 27.24
C ARG A 136 -4.12 7.16 25.92
N ILE A 137 -2.82 7.44 25.88
CA ILE A 137 -2.14 7.93 24.68
C ILE A 137 -1.48 6.77 23.94
N GLU A 138 -1.76 6.61 22.66
CA GLU A 138 -1.05 5.71 21.75
C GLU A 138 -0.31 6.54 20.70
N LEU A 139 1.02 6.49 20.72
CA LEU A 139 1.88 7.09 19.71
C LEU A 139 2.25 6.03 18.68
N ARG A 140 1.79 6.20 17.43
CA ARG A 140 1.98 5.24 16.35
C ARG A 140 2.85 5.81 15.25
N GLN A 141 4.02 5.21 15.07
CA GLN A 141 4.86 5.54 13.92
C GLN A 141 4.23 4.97 12.64
N VAL A 142 4.06 5.80 11.63
CA VAL A 142 3.58 5.40 10.29
C VAL A 142 4.72 5.43 9.28
N GLY A 143 4.66 4.55 8.30
CA GLY A 143 5.66 4.50 7.24
C GLY A 143 5.48 5.65 6.23
N VAL A 144 6.58 6.06 5.59
CA VAL A 144 6.57 7.10 4.55
C VAL A 144 5.63 6.76 3.37
N ARG A 145 5.46 5.47 3.05
CA ARG A 145 4.51 5.03 2.01
C ARG A 145 3.06 5.20 2.47
N ASP A 146 2.76 4.94 3.75
CA ASP A 146 1.42 5.12 4.31
C ASP A 146 1.04 6.60 4.31
N LYS A 147 1.99 7.49 4.62
CA LYS A 147 1.82 8.92 4.46
C LYS A 147 1.53 9.30 3.01
N ALA A 148 2.33 8.81 2.06
CA ALA A 148 2.12 9.09 0.64
C ALA A 148 0.75 8.56 0.15
N ARG A 149 0.30 7.41 0.66
CA ARG A 149 -1.02 6.84 0.37
C ARG A 149 -2.15 7.75 0.84
N GLU A 150 -2.03 8.33 2.04
CA GLU A 150 -3.05 9.19 2.63
C GLU A 150 -3.15 10.54 1.90
N ILE A 151 -2.01 11.15 1.57
CA ILE A 151 -1.95 12.40 0.80
C ILE A 151 -2.41 12.17 -0.64
N SER A 152 -2.16 10.96 -1.17
CA SER A 152 -2.35 10.61 -2.58
C SER A 152 -1.44 11.41 -3.52
N GLY A 153 -1.62 11.28 -4.83
CA GLY A 153 -0.83 11.99 -5.83
C GLY A 153 -0.71 11.20 -7.13
N ILE A 154 0.16 11.68 -8.02
CA ILE A 154 0.44 11.09 -9.31
C ILE A 154 1.87 10.55 -9.32
N GLY A 155 2.03 9.30 -9.71
CA GLY A 155 3.33 8.65 -9.84
C GLY A 155 4.12 9.12 -11.07
N GLN A 156 5.38 8.71 -11.18
CA GLN A 156 6.22 8.99 -12.36
C GLN A 156 5.61 8.47 -13.67
N CYS A 157 4.75 7.46 -13.60
CA CYS A 157 4.03 6.90 -14.75
C CYS A 157 2.81 7.73 -15.20
N GLY A 158 2.52 8.87 -14.56
CA GLY A 158 1.36 9.72 -14.86
C GLY A 158 0.02 9.22 -14.30
N ARG A 159 -0.01 8.09 -13.60
CA ARG A 159 -1.21 7.53 -12.96
C ARG A 159 -1.26 7.86 -11.47
N LYS A 160 -2.45 7.77 -10.86
CA LYS A 160 -2.59 7.84 -9.39
C LYS A 160 -1.68 6.81 -8.71
N LEU A 161 -1.21 7.13 -7.50
CA LEU A 161 -0.34 6.24 -6.75
C LEU A 161 -0.98 4.87 -6.56
N CYS A 162 -0.24 3.79 -6.86
CA CYS A 162 -0.72 2.42 -6.70
C CYS A 162 -1.15 2.13 -5.25
N CYS A 163 -0.41 2.64 -4.26
CA CYS A 163 -0.71 2.47 -2.84
C CYS A 163 -2.00 3.19 -2.40
N SER A 164 -2.41 4.25 -3.10
CA SER A 164 -3.67 4.96 -2.79
C SER A 164 -4.88 4.46 -3.59
N THR A 165 -4.68 3.50 -4.51
CA THR A 165 -5.74 2.95 -5.35
C THR A 165 -6.01 1.49 -5.05
N PHE A 166 -5.23 0.57 -5.61
CA PHE A 166 -5.51 -0.87 -5.58
C PHE A 166 -4.48 -1.70 -4.79
N LEU A 167 -3.28 -1.16 -4.51
CA LEU A 167 -2.25 -1.85 -3.71
C LEU A 167 -2.28 -1.36 -2.26
N THR A 168 -3.36 -1.65 -1.56
CA THR A 168 -3.55 -1.21 -0.16
C THR A 168 -2.75 -2.05 0.83
N ASP A 169 -2.47 -3.30 0.51
CA ASP A 169 -1.71 -4.24 1.33
C ASP A 169 -0.52 -4.74 0.53
N MET A 170 0.70 -4.47 1.00
CA MET A 170 1.90 -4.82 0.26
C MET A 170 3.03 -5.28 1.18
N ASP A 171 3.64 -6.37 0.77
CA ASP A 171 4.90 -6.84 1.33
C ASP A 171 6.07 -5.88 1.06
N SER A 172 7.16 -6.10 1.76
CA SER A 172 8.40 -5.36 1.53
C SER A 172 8.92 -5.59 0.10
N ILE A 173 9.39 -4.51 -0.52
CA ILE A 173 9.97 -4.53 -1.84
C ILE A 173 11.49 -4.46 -1.70
N GLY A 174 12.17 -5.40 -2.32
CA GLY A 174 13.63 -5.49 -2.30
C GLY A 174 14.26 -5.13 -3.66
N ILE A 175 15.58 -5.03 -3.67
CA ILE A 175 16.36 -4.79 -4.91
C ILE A 175 16.27 -5.99 -5.87
N ALA A 176 15.92 -7.17 -5.37
CA ALA A 176 15.74 -8.35 -6.19
C ALA A 176 14.72 -8.13 -7.33
N GLN A 177 13.59 -7.46 -7.04
CA GLN A 177 12.56 -7.13 -8.02
C GLN A 177 13.08 -6.16 -9.09
N VAL A 178 13.95 -5.21 -8.70
CA VAL A 178 14.59 -4.27 -9.66
C VAL A 178 15.49 -5.03 -10.63
N LYS A 179 16.33 -5.95 -10.10
CA LYS A 179 17.22 -6.79 -10.91
C LYS A 179 16.44 -7.74 -11.80
N ASN A 180 15.35 -8.35 -11.28
CA ASN A 180 14.50 -9.24 -12.05
C ASN A 180 13.89 -8.55 -13.27
N GLN A 181 13.58 -7.25 -13.17
CA GLN A 181 13.04 -6.44 -14.26
C GLN A 181 14.11 -5.77 -15.11
N ASN A 182 15.38 -6.08 -14.93
CA ASN A 182 16.50 -5.53 -15.68
C ASN A 182 16.63 -4.00 -15.65
N LEU A 183 16.19 -3.38 -14.52
CA LEU A 183 16.26 -1.94 -14.35
C LEU A 183 17.60 -1.51 -13.75
N ALA A 184 18.12 -0.40 -14.25
CA ALA A 184 19.32 0.22 -13.68
C ALA A 184 19.04 0.67 -12.24
N LEU A 185 20.01 0.47 -11.34
CA LEU A 185 19.92 0.84 -9.90
C LEU A 185 20.09 2.37 -9.74
N ASN A 186 19.23 3.14 -10.40
CA ASN A 186 19.19 4.59 -10.26
C ASN A 186 18.00 4.97 -9.36
N PRO A 187 18.23 5.55 -8.17
CA PRO A 187 17.17 5.92 -7.22
C PRO A 187 16.06 6.76 -7.86
N ASN A 188 16.40 7.69 -8.76
CA ASN A 188 15.42 8.54 -9.44
C ASN A 188 14.46 7.76 -10.35
N LYS A 189 14.84 6.57 -10.80
CA LYS A 189 14.02 5.73 -11.69
C LYS A 189 13.30 4.60 -10.96
N ILE A 190 13.82 4.14 -9.82
CA ILE A 190 13.28 2.99 -9.08
C ILE A 190 12.53 3.35 -7.81
N ASN A 191 12.59 4.61 -7.34
CA ASN A 191 11.88 5.07 -6.15
C ASN A 191 10.59 5.82 -6.52
N GLY A 192 9.55 5.61 -5.72
CA GLY A 192 8.30 6.36 -5.80
C GLY A 192 8.38 7.70 -5.06
N LEU A 193 7.29 8.47 -5.08
CA LEU A 193 7.17 9.74 -4.34
C LEU A 193 7.41 9.61 -2.83
N CYS A 194 7.19 8.44 -2.26
CA CYS A 194 7.47 8.13 -0.86
C CYS A 194 8.97 7.89 -0.56
N GLY A 195 9.86 8.00 -1.55
CA GLY A 195 11.29 7.71 -1.40
C GLY A 195 11.65 6.21 -1.34
N ARG A 196 10.67 5.31 -1.23
CA ARG A 196 10.87 3.85 -1.26
C ARG A 196 10.71 3.28 -2.66
N LEU A 197 11.20 2.06 -2.87
CA LEU A 197 11.07 1.36 -4.16
C LEU A 197 9.62 1.37 -4.68
N LEU A 198 9.47 1.47 -5.99
CA LEU A 198 8.18 1.52 -6.68
C LEU A 198 7.31 0.28 -6.40
N CYS A 199 6.04 0.50 -6.08
CA CYS A 199 5.08 -0.56 -5.80
C CYS A 199 4.84 -1.49 -7.00
N CYS A 200 4.87 -0.95 -8.22
CA CYS A 200 4.70 -1.73 -9.44
C CYS A 200 5.79 -2.79 -9.63
N LEU A 201 7.00 -2.58 -9.11
CA LEU A 201 8.06 -3.60 -9.15
C LEU A 201 7.62 -4.92 -8.51
N LYS A 202 6.97 -4.85 -7.36
CA LYS A 202 6.45 -6.05 -6.68
C LYS A 202 5.21 -6.59 -7.37
N PHE A 203 4.33 -5.70 -7.81
CA PHE A 203 3.08 -6.08 -8.47
C PHE A 203 3.31 -6.84 -9.78
N GLU A 204 4.35 -6.47 -10.52
CA GLU A 204 4.68 -7.06 -11.82
C GLU A 204 5.68 -8.21 -11.71
N ASP A 205 6.31 -8.44 -10.55
CA ASP A 205 7.42 -9.35 -10.35
C ASP A 205 7.14 -10.79 -10.78
N ASP A 206 5.95 -11.29 -10.48
CA ASP A 206 5.54 -12.66 -10.84
C ASP A 206 5.48 -12.84 -12.37
N LEU A 207 4.97 -11.82 -13.08
CA LEU A 207 4.91 -11.83 -14.54
C LEU A 207 6.30 -11.79 -15.17
N TYR A 208 7.18 -10.92 -14.63
CA TYR A 208 8.57 -10.84 -15.11
C TYR A 208 9.32 -12.14 -14.81
N SER A 209 9.11 -12.75 -13.65
CA SER A 209 9.71 -14.03 -13.28
C SER A 209 9.25 -15.17 -14.19
N GLU A 210 7.97 -15.17 -14.60
CA GLU A 210 7.43 -16.16 -15.54
C GLU A 210 8.06 -15.98 -16.94
N TYR A 211 8.09 -14.76 -17.45
CA TYR A 211 8.60 -14.48 -18.79
C TYR A 211 10.11 -14.65 -18.91
N ARG A 212 10.85 -14.41 -17.84
CA ARG A 212 12.30 -14.55 -17.80
C ARG A 212 12.77 -15.99 -17.95
N LYS A 213 11.96 -16.98 -17.56
CA LYS A 213 12.34 -18.42 -17.63
C LYS A 213 12.71 -18.89 -19.04
N ASP A 214 12.11 -18.28 -20.06
CA ASP A 214 12.30 -18.66 -21.45
C ASP A 214 13.32 -17.76 -22.17
N LEU A 215 13.88 -16.74 -21.51
CA LEU A 215 14.80 -15.78 -22.07
C LEU A 215 16.24 -16.09 -21.70
N PRO A 216 17.21 -15.95 -22.61
CA PRO A 216 18.63 -16.06 -22.28
C PRO A 216 19.08 -14.89 -21.40
N GLU A 217 20.18 -15.02 -20.72
CA GLU A 217 20.78 -13.92 -19.97
C GLU A 217 21.66 -13.04 -20.82
N VAL A 218 21.89 -11.80 -20.37
CA VAL A 218 22.80 -10.87 -21.06
C VAL A 218 24.23 -11.43 -20.97
N GLY A 219 24.88 -11.60 -22.12
CA GLY A 219 26.22 -12.23 -22.24
C GLY A 219 26.17 -13.70 -22.67
N ASP A 220 25.00 -14.32 -22.72
CA ASP A 220 24.87 -15.69 -23.20
C ASP A 220 25.21 -15.79 -24.71
N LYS A 221 25.79 -16.92 -25.08
CA LYS A 221 26.00 -17.30 -26.46
C LYS A 221 24.80 -18.07 -26.98
N VAL A 222 24.18 -17.57 -28.02
CA VAL A 222 22.99 -18.15 -28.64
C VAL A 222 23.24 -18.33 -30.15
N LYS A 223 22.52 -19.25 -30.77
CA LYS A 223 22.56 -19.40 -32.24
C LYS A 223 21.40 -18.66 -32.86
N VAL A 224 21.70 -17.69 -33.73
CA VAL A 224 20.70 -16.93 -34.50
C VAL A 224 20.97 -17.20 -35.98
N ASP A 225 19.99 -17.73 -36.68
CA ASP A 225 20.08 -18.12 -38.10
C ASP A 225 21.30 -19.03 -38.42
N GLY A 226 21.72 -19.86 -37.45
CA GLY A 226 22.85 -20.77 -37.61
C GLY A 226 24.20 -20.20 -37.23
N GLU A 227 24.30 -18.92 -36.89
CA GLU A 227 25.53 -18.23 -36.49
C GLU A 227 25.59 -18.03 -34.98
N ASP A 228 26.81 -17.99 -34.45
CA ASP A 228 27.02 -17.72 -33.02
C ASP A 228 26.82 -16.21 -32.75
N ALA A 229 25.94 -15.89 -31.82
CA ALA A 229 25.64 -14.52 -31.45
C ALA A 229 25.73 -14.38 -29.90
N THR A 230 26.04 -13.18 -29.43
CA THR A 230 26.07 -12.86 -27.99
C THR A 230 24.92 -11.93 -27.67
N VAL A 231 24.17 -12.30 -26.63
CA VAL A 231 23.02 -11.49 -26.13
C VAL A 231 23.52 -10.22 -25.45
N ILE A 232 23.06 -9.06 -25.93
CA ILE A 232 23.45 -7.74 -25.42
C ILE A 232 22.33 -7.06 -24.59
N SER A 233 21.07 -7.36 -24.90
CA SER A 233 19.93 -6.83 -24.13
C SER A 233 18.72 -7.75 -24.18
N ILE A 234 17.83 -7.61 -23.20
CA ILE A 234 16.62 -8.43 -23.06
C ILE A 234 15.44 -7.48 -22.80
N ASP A 235 14.37 -7.64 -23.58
CA ASP A 235 13.07 -7.00 -23.37
C ASP A 235 12.08 -8.05 -22.84
N ILE A 236 12.03 -8.18 -21.52
CA ILE A 236 11.23 -9.22 -20.85
C ILE A 236 9.73 -9.09 -21.16
N PRO A 237 9.08 -7.90 -21.06
CA PRO A 237 7.67 -7.74 -21.36
C PRO A 237 7.29 -8.14 -22.79
N ARG A 238 8.16 -7.83 -23.77
CA ARG A 238 7.92 -8.20 -25.17
C ARG A 238 8.43 -9.58 -25.54
N ARG A 239 9.10 -10.27 -24.59
CA ARG A 239 9.70 -11.60 -24.80
C ARG A 239 10.63 -11.62 -25.99
N LYS A 240 11.54 -10.67 -26.03
CA LYS A 240 12.56 -10.53 -27.09
C LYS A 240 13.93 -10.39 -26.45
N TYR A 241 14.95 -10.75 -27.19
CA TYR A 241 16.31 -10.38 -26.86
C TYR A 241 17.02 -9.84 -28.07
N THR A 242 18.03 -9.03 -27.84
CA THR A 242 18.90 -8.49 -28.89
C THR A 242 20.27 -9.16 -28.80
N ALA A 243 20.73 -9.73 -29.87
CA ALA A 243 22.02 -10.37 -29.96
C ALA A 243 22.89 -9.76 -31.03
N VAL A 244 24.20 -9.82 -30.85
CA VAL A 244 25.21 -9.38 -31.84
C VAL A 244 25.87 -10.59 -32.40
N THR A 245 25.86 -10.70 -33.75
CA THR A 245 26.64 -11.66 -34.52
C THR A 245 27.70 -10.94 -35.32
N GLU A 246 28.80 -11.61 -35.64
CA GLU A 246 29.86 -11.11 -36.53
C GLU A 246 29.69 -11.74 -37.92
N LYS A 247 29.25 -10.94 -38.91
CA LYS A 247 29.20 -11.29 -40.34
C LYS A 247 30.20 -10.46 -41.10
N ASP A 248 31.06 -11.12 -41.85
CA ASP A 248 32.03 -10.48 -42.77
C ASP A 248 32.84 -9.34 -42.13
N ASN A 249 33.34 -9.57 -40.89
CA ASN A 249 34.00 -8.54 -40.05
C ASN A 249 33.11 -7.35 -39.63
N ASN A 250 31.80 -7.43 -39.83
CA ASN A 250 30.86 -6.41 -39.39
C ASN A 250 29.98 -6.95 -38.24
N LYS A 251 29.77 -6.15 -37.18
CA LYS A 251 28.85 -6.46 -36.10
C LYS A 251 27.42 -6.17 -36.52
N VAL A 252 26.59 -7.20 -36.61
CA VAL A 252 25.17 -7.09 -36.95
C VAL A 252 24.34 -7.31 -35.67
N VAL A 253 23.43 -6.39 -35.42
CA VAL A 253 22.51 -6.45 -34.29
C VAL A 253 21.18 -7.03 -34.77
N VAL A 254 20.76 -8.13 -34.16
CA VAL A 254 19.54 -8.85 -34.52
C VAL A 254 18.58 -8.90 -33.30
N GLU A 255 17.32 -8.53 -33.53
CA GLU A 255 16.26 -8.76 -32.55
C GLU A 255 15.59 -10.11 -32.78
N VAL A 256 15.57 -10.95 -31.74
CA VAL A 256 15.01 -12.30 -31.81
C VAL A 256 13.80 -12.38 -30.87
N PRO A 257 12.58 -12.55 -31.40
CA PRO A 257 11.41 -12.79 -30.59
C PRO A 257 11.35 -14.26 -30.18
N ILE A 258 11.00 -14.54 -28.91
CA ILE A 258 10.70 -15.89 -28.48
C ILE A 258 9.26 -16.21 -28.86
N LYS A 259 9.06 -17.15 -29.77
CA LYS A 259 7.75 -17.64 -30.18
C LYS A 259 7.12 -18.41 -29.00
N ASN A 260 5.90 -18.06 -28.63
CA ASN A 260 5.10 -18.87 -27.72
C ASN A 260 4.77 -20.20 -28.38
N GLU A 261 5.42 -21.29 -27.99
CA GLU A 261 4.84 -22.61 -28.20
C GLU A 261 3.68 -22.77 -27.24
N ASN A 262 2.48 -22.63 -27.77
CA ASN A 262 1.15 -23.01 -27.24
C ASN A 262 1.08 -23.36 -25.73
N LYS A 263 0.93 -22.37 -24.87
CA LYS A 263 0.07 -22.52 -23.70
C LYS A 263 -1.09 -21.52 -23.82
N ARG A 264 -2.28 -22.01 -24.21
CA ARG A 264 -3.55 -21.28 -24.09
C ARG A 264 -3.56 -20.61 -22.73
N ARG A 265 -3.44 -19.29 -22.70
CA ARG A 265 -3.58 -18.49 -21.50
C ARG A 265 -4.89 -18.87 -20.84
N LYS A 266 -4.86 -19.52 -19.68
CA LYS A 266 -5.96 -19.39 -18.73
C LYS A 266 -6.08 -17.87 -18.51
N SER A 267 -7.22 -17.31 -18.92
CA SER A 267 -7.52 -15.89 -18.79
C SER A 267 -7.25 -15.49 -17.33
N ASN A 268 -6.15 -14.80 -17.11
CA ASN A 268 -5.87 -14.28 -15.80
C ASN A 268 -6.94 -13.25 -15.49
N LYS A 269 -7.71 -13.49 -14.44
CA LYS A 269 -8.71 -12.61 -13.82
C LYS A 269 -8.20 -11.19 -13.49
N TRP A 270 -6.94 -10.91 -13.78
CA TRP A 270 -6.25 -9.66 -13.46
C TRP A 270 -6.45 -8.53 -14.49
N PHE A 271 -6.85 -8.87 -15.74
CA PHE A 271 -7.03 -7.86 -16.78
C PHE A 271 -8.38 -7.13 -16.71
N SER A 272 -9.36 -7.64 -15.95
CA SER A 272 -10.68 -7.01 -15.80
C SER A 272 -10.75 -5.90 -14.74
N ILE A 273 -9.66 -5.60 -14.04
CA ILE A 273 -9.61 -4.56 -12.98
C ILE A 273 -9.00 -3.24 -13.49
N LEU A 274 -8.51 -3.20 -14.74
CA LEU A 274 -7.79 -2.05 -15.30
C LEU A 274 -8.59 -1.22 -16.33
N TRP A 275 -9.94 -1.47 -16.45
CA TRP A 275 -10.86 -0.64 -17.24
C TRP A 275 -11.99 -0.13 -16.37
#